data_698837a123816d99e630146effb68cd5
#
_entry.id   698837a123816d99e630146effb68cd5
#
_cell.length_a   1.000
_cell.length_b   1.000
_cell.length_c   1.000
_cell.angle_alpha   90.00
_cell.angle_beta   90.00
_cell.angle_gamma   90.00
#
_symmetry.space_group_name_H-M   'P 1'
#
loop_
_entity.id
_entity.type
_entity.pdbx_description
1 polymer ?
#
loop_
_entity_poly.entity_id
_entity_poly.type
_entity_poly.pdbx_seq_one_letter_code
_entity_poly.pdbx_strand_id
1 'polypeptide(L)'
;NKPGENSTINEIKRLSKPGRRVYVSADDIPRVKSGRGIVLASRELNRPLARAPLYVKYKKKRREYRVHVFENQVIDVCEKRRFRRDRRPDAFDGYIRNYVNGWAFCRDNVWKPSDLDNLAINACRATNLDFGAVDIIWNERENKSYLLEVNTAPGLQGTTLTKYTSAIYNWIRRV
;
A
#
# COMPACT_ATOMS: atom_id res chain seq x y z
N ASN A 1 8.14 -20.65 -19.64
CA ASN A 1 6.70 -20.58 -19.87
C ASN A 1 6.11 -19.60 -18.88
N LYS A 2 5.75 -18.40 -19.32
CA LYS A 2 4.87 -17.53 -18.53
C LYS A 2 3.55 -18.30 -18.33
N PRO A 3 3.00 -18.40 -17.12
CA PRO A 3 1.69 -19.00 -16.94
C PRO A 3 0.73 -18.24 -17.85
N GLY A 4 0.03 -18.95 -18.73
CA GLY A 4 -0.88 -18.35 -19.68
C GLY A 4 -1.95 -17.53 -18.96
N GLU A 5 -2.37 -16.41 -19.53
CA GLU A 5 -3.39 -15.50 -18.99
C GLU A 5 -4.67 -16.24 -18.48
N ASN A 6 -5.01 -17.37 -19.09
CA ASN A 6 -6.13 -18.21 -18.70
C ASN A 6 -5.93 -18.91 -17.34
N SER A 7 -4.69 -19.25 -16.94
CA SER A 7 -4.44 -19.88 -15.65
C SER A 7 -4.65 -18.87 -14.51
N THR A 8 -4.25 -17.64 -14.70
CA THR A 8 -4.41 -16.57 -13.71
C THR A 8 -5.90 -16.23 -13.51
N ILE A 9 -6.68 -16.12 -14.59
CA ILE A 9 -8.11 -15.86 -14.53
C ILE A 9 -8.85 -17.02 -13.84
N ASN A 10 -8.50 -18.26 -14.16
CA ASN A 10 -9.10 -19.44 -13.54
C ASN A 10 -8.73 -19.55 -12.05
N GLU A 11 -7.52 -19.23 -11.68
CA GLU A 11 -7.10 -19.19 -10.29
C GLU A 11 -7.82 -18.09 -9.51
N ILE A 12 -7.99 -16.91 -10.08
CA ILE A 12 -8.79 -15.83 -9.51
C ILE A 12 -10.24 -16.25 -9.35
N LYS A 13 -10.84 -16.90 -10.34
CA LYS A 13 -12.20 -17.46 -10.25
C LYS A 13 -12.30 -18.52 -9.15
N ARG A 14 -11.27 -19.36 -8.97
CA ARG A 14 -11.19 -20.36 -7.90
C ARG A 14 -11.02 -19.75 -6.52
N LEU A 15 -10.20 -18.70 -6.40
CA LEU A 15 -9.92 -18.01 -5.14
C LEU A 15 -11.01 -17.02 -4.75
N SER A 16 -11.80 -16.53 -5.71
CA SER A 16 -12.92 -15.62 -5.47
C SER A 16 -14.18 -16.40 -5.09
N LYS A 17 -14.25 -16.84 -3.84
CA LYS A 17 -15.54 -17.26 -3.26
C LYS A 17 -16.53 -16.09 -3.29
N PRO A 18 -17.87 -16.33 -3.32
CA PRO A 18 -18.86 -15.27 -3.21
C PRO A 18 -18.52 -14.30 -2.06
N GLY A 19 -18.58 -13.02 -2.31
CA GLY A 19 -18.22 -11.98 -1.31
C GLY A 19 -16.75 -11.59 -1.23
N ARG A 20 -15.84 -12.20 -2.00
CA ARG A 20 -14.43 -11.78 -2.07
C ARG A 20 -14.21 -10.77 -3.19
N ARG A 21 -13.61 -9.65 -2.83
CA ARG A 21 -13.25 -8.57 -3.75
C ARG A 21 -11.81 -8.75 -4.23
N VAL A 22 -11.59 -8.50 -5.52
CA VAL A 22 -10.26 -8.55 -6.15
C VAL A 22 -9.99 -7.19 -6.78
N TYR A 23 -8.80 -6.63 -6.57
CA TYR A 23 -8.36 -5.44 -7.28
C TYR A 23 -7.71 -5.84 -8.59
N VAL A 24 -8.02 -5.09 -9.61
CA VAL A 24 -7.46 -5.24 -10.95
C VAL A 24 -6.68 -3.98 -11.26
N SER A 25 -5.39 -4.10 -11.56
CA SER A 25 -4.61 -3.02 -12.13
C SER A 25 -4.66 -3.11 -13.64
N ALA A 26 -5.07 -2.05 -14.31
CA ALA A 26 -5.09 -1.96 -15.77
C ALA A 26 -3.89 -1.11 -16.23
N ASP A 27 -2.91 -1.75 -16.88
CA ASP A 27 -1.71 -1.06 -17.40
C ASP A 27 -1.97 -0.27 -18.69
N ASP A 28 -3.14 -0.43 -19.31
CA ASP A 28 -3.49 0.25 -20.56
C ASP A 28 -3.85 1.74 -20.39
N ILE A 29 -3.77 2.27 -19.17
CA ILE A 29 -3.96 3.70 -18.95
C ILE A 29 -2.59 4.37 -18.87
N PRO A 30 -2.14 5.10 -19.91
CA PRO A 30 -0.83 5.72 -19.91
C PRO A 30 -0.65 6.65 -18.71
N ARG A 31 0.39 6.41 -17.90
CA ARG A 31 0.85 7.27 -16.80
C ARG A 31 -0.14 7.47 -15.67
N VAL A 32 -0.54 6.40 -15.02
CA VAL A 32 -1.32 6.52 -13.81
C VAL A 32 -0.41 6.65 -12.60
N LYS A 33 -0.18 7.87 -12.18
CA LYS A 33 0.39 8.17 -10.86
C LYS A 33 -0.71 8.05 -9.81
N SER A 34 -0.40 7.43 -8.67
CA SER A 34 -1.21 7.43 -7.44
C SER A 34 -2.59 6.77 -7.50
N GLY A 35 -2.65 5.46 -7.77
CA GLY A 35 -3.87 4.66 -7.58
C GLY A 35 -4.95 4.83 -8.65
N ARG A 36 -4.73 5.61 -9.68
CA ARG A 36 -5.57 5.60 -10.89
C ARG A 36 -5.33 4.27 -11.62
N GLY A 37 -6.34 3.71 -12.25
CA GLY A 37 -6.23 2.42 -12.96
C GLY A 37 -6.40 1.18 -12.07
N ILE A 38 -6.59 1.33 -10.76
CA ILE A 38 -7.00 0.23 -9.90
C ILE A 38 -8.52 0.15 -9.92
N VAL A 39 -9.04 -0.99 -10.34
CA VAL A 39 -10.48 -1.25 -10.38
C VAL A 39 -10.81 -2.38 -9.43
N LEU A 40 -11.86 -2.20 -8.64
CA LEU A 40 -12.41 -3.27 -7.81
C LEU A 40 -13.20 -4.23 -8.70
N ALA A 41 -12.71 -5.46 -8.85
CA ALA A 41 -13.44 -6.53 -9.49
C ALA A 41 -14.15 -7.38 -8.43
N SER A 42 -15.46 -7.56 -8.56
CA SER A 42 -16.27 -8.39 -7.67
C SER A 42 -17.22 -9.25 -8.48
N ARG A 43 -17.40 -10.49 -8.08
CA ARG A 43 -18.45 -11.37 -8.64
C ARG A 43 -19.87 -10.80 -8.42
N GLU A 44 -20.04 -10.02 -7.34
CA GLU A 44 -21.33 -9.40 -7.02
C GLU A 44 -21.76 -8.33 -8.04
N LEU A 45 -20.80 -7.81 -8.83
CA LEU A 45 -21.08 -6.78 -9.83
C LEU A 45 -21.62 -7.36 -11.15
N ASN A 46 -21.75 -8.66 -11.28
CA ASN A 46 -22.23 -9.35 -12.50
C ASN A 46 -21.52 -8.87 -13.79
N ARG A 47 -20.32 -8.34 -13.67
CA ARG A 47 -19.49 -7.85 -14.77
C ARG A 47 -18.39 -8.85 -15.08
N PRO A 48 -18.06 -9.07 -16.35
CA PRO A 48 -16.89 -9.85 -16.70
C PRO A 48 -15.65 -9.16 -16.07
N LEU A 49 -14.70 -9.99 -15.58
CA LEU A 49 -13.42 -9.46 -15.12
C LEU A 49 -12.76 -8.71 -16.28
N ALA A 50 -12.45 -7.44 -16.07
CA ALA A 50 -11.67 -6.68 -17.02
C ALA A 50 -10.31 -7.34 -17.24
N ARG A 51 -9.84 -7.38 -18.48
CA ARG A 51 -8.50 -7.88 -18.79
C ARG A 51 -7.47 -6.92 -18.18
N ALA A 52 -6.57 -7.44 -17.36
CA ALA A 52 -5.57 -6.63 -16.69
C ALA A 52 -4.26 -7.40 -16.51
N PRO A 53 -3.10 -6.73 -16.55
CA PRO A 53 -1.79 -7.34 -16.42
C PRO A 53 -1.53 -7.88 -15.01
N LEU A 54 -2.19 -7.32 -14.00
CA LEU A 54 -2.02 -7.72 -12.60
C LEU A 54 -3.37 -7.79 -11.88
N TYR A 55 -3.59 -8.90 -11.20
CA TYR A 55 -4.72 -9.09 -10.30
C TYR A 55 -4.21 -9.32 -8.88
N VAL A 56 -4.70 -8.51 -7.94
CA VAL A 56 -4.29 -8.59 -6.54
C VAL A 56 -5.46 -9.01 -5.67
N LYS A 57 -5.23 -9.99 -4.79
CA LYS A 57 -6.25 -10.41 -3.84
C LYS A 57 -6.57 -9.28 -2.88
N TYR A 58 -7.84 -8.87 -2.86
CA TYR A 58 -8.29 -7.88 -1.89
C TYR A 58 -8.19 -8.41 -0.46
N LYS A 59 -7.51 -7.64 0.39
CA LYS A 59 -7.53 -7.81 1.84
C LYS A 59 -8.28 -6.64 2.45
N LYS A 60 -9.31 -6.93 3.26
CA LYS A 60 -10.04 -5.89 3.99
C LYS A 60 -9.07 -5.20 4.95
N LYS A 61 -8.90 -3.90 4.79
CA LYS A 61 -7.99 -3.10 5.60
C LYS A 61 -8.76 -2.25 6.60
N ARG A 62 -8.37 -2.30 7.86
CA ARG A 62 -8.80 -1.37 8.90
C ARG A 62 -7.93 -0.12 8.84
N ARG A 63 -6.60 -0.31 8.76
CA ARG A 63 -5.60 0.75 8.71
C ARG A 63 -4.65 0.55 7.53
N GLU A 64 -4.01 1.63 7.11
CA GLU A 64 -3.00 1.62 6.07
C GLU A 64 -1.89 2.57 6.47
N TYR A 65 -0.65 2.09 6.38
CA TYR A 65 0.55 2.78 6.84
C TYR A 65 1.52 2.97 5.69
N ARG A 66 2.32 4.03 5.81
CA ARG A 66 3.60 4.16 5.14
C ARG A 66 4.69 4.17 6.19
N VAL A 67 5.57 3.19 6.11
CA VAL A 67 6.67 2.99 7.06
C VAL A 67 7.98 3.30 6.34
N HIS A 68 8.70 4.30 6.82
CA HIS A 68 10.00 4.65 6.28
C HIS A 68 11.09 3.90 7.01
N VAL A 69 11.94 3.24 6.24
CA VAL A 69 13.06 2.42 6.73
C VAL A 69 14.36 3.02 6.23
N PHE A 70 15.38 3.03 7.07
CA PHE A 70 16.76 3.35 6.74
C PHE A 70 17.69 2.43 7.54
N GLU A 71 18.64 1.77 6.87
CA GLU A 71 19.63 0.89 7.51
C GLU A 71 19.01 -0.08 8.52
N ASN A 72 17.98 -0.81 8.09
CA ASN A 72 17.26 -1.77 8.92
C ASN A 72 16.55 -1.18 10.17
N GLN A 73 16.30 0.12 10.19
CA GLN A 73 15.58 0.79 11.27
C GLN A 73 14.36 1.54 10.71
N VAL A 74 13.26 1.45 11.43
CA VAL A 74 12.09 2.29 11.14
C VAL A 74 12.37 3.70 11.65
N ILE A 75 12.39 4.67 10.74
CA ILE A 75 12.69 6.08 11.05
C ILE A 75 11.46 6.97 11.09
N ASP A 76 10.35 6.55 10.45
CA ASP A 76 9.08 7.29 10.45
C ASP A 76 7.92 6.35 10.13
N VAL A 77 6.76 6.59 10.75
CA VAL A 77 5.52 5.86 10.47
C VAL A 77 4.39 6.86 10.28
N CYS A 78 3.73 6.76 9.13
CA CYS A 78 2.54 7.53 8.82
C CYS A 78 1.34 6.60 8.66
N GLU A 79 0.18 6.99 9.20
CA GLU A 79 -1.09 6.31 8.96
C GLU A 79 -1.92 7.11 7.96
N LYS A 80 -2.50 6.44 6.95
CA LYS A 80 -3.48 7.07 6.06
C LYS A 80 -4.81 7.24 6.79
N ARG A 81 -5.21 8.49 7.01
CA ARG A 81 -6.49 8.88 7.64
C ARG A 81 -7.35 9.66 6.70
N ARG A 82 -8.66 9.55 6.91
CA ARG A 82 -9.65 10.31 6.13
C ARG A 82 -9.52 11.80 6.43
N PHE A 83 -9.75 12.63 5.42
CA PHE A 83 -10.01 14.04 5.65
C PHE A 83 -11.21 14.23 6.57
N ARG A 84 -11.26 15.35 7.27
CA ARG A 84 -12.46 15.79 7.97
C ARG A 84 -13.63 15.86 6.98
N ARG A 85 -14.84 15.69 7.48
CA ARG A 85 -16.04 15.60 6.64
C ARG A 85 -16.22 16.82 5.74
N ASP A 86 -15.90 18.01 6.26
CA ASP A 86 -15.94 19.30 5.57
C ASP A 86 -14.91 19.48 4.45
N ARG A 87 -13.86 18.63 4.42
CA ARG A 87 -12.79 18.65 3.42
C ARG A 87 -12.76 17.41 2.52
N ARG A 88 -13.78 16.57 2.59
CA ARG A 88 -13.84 15.39 1.73
C ARG A 88 -14.25 15.77 0.32
N PRO A 89 -13.61 15.22 -0.71
CA PRO A 89 -14.09 15.35 -2.07
C PRO A 89 -15.44 14.62 -2.23
N ASP A 90 -16.29 15.09 -3.14
CA ASP A 90 -17.58 14.47 -3.44
C ASP A 90 -17.44 13.00 -3.89
N ALA A 91 -16.36 12.69 -4.59
CA ALA A 91 -16.00 11.34 -5.04
C ALA A 91 -15.16 10.55 -4.02
N PHE A 92 -15.49 10.63 -2.72
CA PHE A 92 -14.77 9.90 -1.68
C PHE A 92 -14.77 8.40 -1.93
N ASP A 93 -13.57 7.79 -2.03
CA ASP A 93 -13.38 6.35 -2.13
C ASP A 93 -12.81 5.78 -0.82
N GLY A 94 -13.51 4.81 -0.25
CA GLY A 94 -13.09 4.10 0.96
C GLY A 94 -12.06 2.99 0.70
N TYR A 95 -11.91 2.55 -0.53
CA TYR A 95 -11.07 1.42 -0.93
C TYR A 95 -9.69 1.86 -1.39
N ILE A 96 -9.64 2.88 -2.27
CA ILE A 96 -8.40 3.44 -2.80
C ILE A 96 -8.05 4.67 -1.95
N ARG A 97 -7.08 4.50 -1.06
CA ARG A 97 -6.70 5.53 -0.09
C ARG A 97 -5.56 6.40 -0.62
N ASN A 98 -5.89 7.43 -1.36
CA ASN A 98 -4.96 8.45 -1.80
C ASN A 98 -5.50 9.86 -1.51
N TYR A 99 -4.68 10.88 -1.74
CA TYR A 99 -5.05 12.26 -1.45
C TYR A 99 -6.29 12.72 -2.23
N VAL A 100 -6.37 12.38 -3.52
CA VAL A 100 -7.51 12.75 -4.39
C VAL A 100 -8.81 12.14 -3.88
N ASN A 101 -8.74 10.95 -3.28
CA ASN A 101 -9.89 10.25 -2.71
C ASN A 101 -10.14 10.61 -1.23
N GLY A 102 -9.59 11.72 -0.74
CA GLY A 102 -9.86 12.22 0.60
C GLY A 102 -9.08 11.57 1.73
N TRP A 103 -7.84 11.14 1.45
CA TRP A 103 -6.96 10.53 2.45
C TRP A 103 -5.63 11.26 2.55
N ALA A 104 -5.11 11.43 3.77
CA ALA A 104 -3.81 12.01 4.04
C ALA A 104 -2.98 11.14 4.97
N PHE A 105 -1.66 11.31 4.90
CA PHE A 105 -0.74 10.74 5.86
C PHE A 105 -0.72 11.57 7.15
N CYS A 106 -0.94 10.91 8.28
CA CYS A 106 -0.91 11.51 9.61
C CYS A 106 0.14 10.80 10.47
N ARG A 107 0.81 11.56 11.31
CA ARG A 107 1.85 11.07 12.24
C ARG A 107 1.39 11.09 13.69
N ASP A 108 0.37 11.87 14.00
CA ASP A 108 -0.11 12.05 15.37
C ASP A 108 -0.87 10.81 15.84
N ASN A 109 -0.56 10.34 17.04
CA ASN A 109 -1.26 9.21 17.68
C ASN A 109 -1.44 7.99 16.78
N VAL A 110 -0.38 7.60 16.06
CA VAL A 110 -0.40 6.42 15.19
C VAL A 110 -0.35 5.17 16.07
N TRP A 111 -1.44 4.40 16.06
CA TRP A 111 -1.42 3.06 16.62
C TRP A 111 -0.74 2.10 15.64
N LYS A 112 0.20 1.27 16.13
CA LYS A 112 0.95 0.33 15.32
C LYS A 112 0.65 -1.11 15.72
N PRO A 113 0.33 -2.00 14.78
CA PRO A 113 0.32 -3.43 15.07
C PRO A 113 1.76 -3.92 15.35
N SER A 114 1.87 -4.95 16.17
CA SER A 114 3.16 -5.47 16.64
C SER A 114 4.08 -6.00 15.53
N ASP A 115 3.51 -6.43 14.42
CA ASP A 115 4.24 -6.98 13.26
C ASP A 115 4.65 -5.92 12.22
N LEU A 116 4.23 -4.65 12.39
CA LEU A 116 4.39 -3.60 11.38
C LEU A 116 5.85 -3.31 11.05
N ASP A 117 6.64 -3.02 12.09
CA ASP A 117 8.02 -2.56 11.94
C ASP A 117 8.89 -3.70 11.34
N ASN A 118 8.73 -4.92 11.84
CA ASN A 118 9.44 -6.10 11.32
C ASN A 118 9.08 -6.40 9.87
N LEU A 119 7.80 -6.27 9.51
CA LEU A 119 7.36 -6.48 8.13
C LEU A 119 7.99 -5.45 7.18
N ALA A 120 8.06 -4.17 7.59
CA ALA A 120 8.67 -3.12 6.79
C ALA A 120 10.18 -3.34 6.60
N ILE A 121 10.91 -3.64 7.67
CA ILE A 121 12.34 -3.93 7.62
C ILE A 121 12.62 -5.14 6.71
N ASN A 122 11.89 -6.22 6.90
CA ASN A 122 12.06 -7.43 6.09
C ASN A 122 11.72 -7.21 4.61
N ALA A 123 10.76 -6.32 4.30
CA ALA A 123 10.43 -5.96 2.93
C ALA A 123 11.60 -5.20 2.25
N CYS A 124 12.22 -4.25 2.93
CA CYS A 124 13.42 -3.56 2.42
C CYS A 124 14.58 -4.54 2.23
N ARG A 125 14.83 -5.42 3.19
CA ARG A 125 15.88 -6.45 3.07
C ARG A 125 15.64 -7.38 1.88
N ALA A 126 14.42 -7.86 1.71
CA ALA A 126 14.06 -8.76 0.62
C ALA A 126 14.19 -8.12 -0.78
N THR A 127 14.15 -6.80 -0.85
CA THR A 127 14.36 -6.01 -2.06
C THR A 127 15.76 -5.41 -2.17
N ASN A 128 16.66 -5.78 -1.23
CA ASN A 128 18.05 -5.30 -1.16
C ASN A 128 18.15 -3.77 -1.14
N LEU A 129 17.33 -3.14 -0.30
CA LEU A 129 17.27 -1.69 -0.16
C LEU A 129 17.75 -1.25 1.22
N ASP A 130 18.71 -0.35 1.25
CA ASP A 130 19.19 0.29 2.48
C ASP A 130 18.19 1.31 3.02
N PHE A 131 17.37 1.88 2.14
CA PHE A 131 16.28 2.77 2.53
C PHE A 131 15.07 2.66 1.58
N GLY A 132 13.90 2.97 2.10
CA GLY A 132 12.67 2.96 1.32
C GLY A 132 11.44 3.29 2.15
N ALA A 133 10.30 3.43 1.48
CA ALA A 133 9.02 3.52 2.14
C ALA A 133 8.15 2.33 1.79
N VAL A 134 7.65 1.66 2.80
CA VAL A 134 6.87 0.44 2.69
C VAL A 134 5.41 0.73 2.98
N ASP A 135 4.53 0.50 2.01
CA ASP A 135 3.09 0.64 2.19
C ASP A 135 2.52 -0.68 2.71
N ILE A 136 1.89 -0.63 3.88
CA ILE A 136 1.39 -1.79 4.62
C ILE A 136 -0.06 -1.56 5.01
N ILE A 137 -0.89 -2.59 4.88
CA ILE A 137 -2.25 -2.58 5.43
C ILE A 137 -2.35 -3.52 6.63
N TRP A 138 -3.16 -3.14 7.60
CA TRP A 138 -3.52 -4.00 8.72
C TRP A 138 -4.96 -4.46 8.62
N ASN A 139 -5.15 -5.77 8.74
CA ASN A 139 -6.46 -6.42 8.76
C ASN A 139 -6.82 -6.78 10.19
N GLU A 140 -7.82 -6.10 10.73
CA GLU A 140 -8.28 -6.28 12.11
C GLU A 140 -8.81 -7.68 12.40
N ARG A 141 -9.52 -8.28 11.44
CA ARG A 141 -10.13 -9.62 11.63
C ARG A 141 -9.09 -10.74 11.70
N GLU A 142 -8.02 -10.58 10.93
CA GLU A 142 -6.93 -11.55 10.87
C GLU A 142 -5.82 -11.19 11.87
N ASN A 143 -5.91 -10.03 12.51
CA ASN A 143 -4.88 -9.41 13.35
C ASN A 143 -3.49 -9.50 12.69
N LYS A 144 -3.41 -9.10 11.42
CA LYS A 144 -2.23 -9.31 10.58
C LYS A 144 -1.99 -8.15 9.63
N SER A 145 -0.72 -7.79 9.49
CA SER A 145 -0.24 -6.83 8.50
C SER A 145 0.06 -7.50 7.16
N TYR A 146 -0.17 -6.77 6.07
CA TYR A 146 0.11 -7.21 4.70
C TYR A 146 0.85 -6.13 3.95
N LEU A 147 1.95 -6.52 3.33
CA LEU A 147 2.72 -5.67 2.43
C LEU A 147 1.90 -5.38 1.17
N LEU A 148 1.88 -4.11 0.75
CA LEU A 148 1.35 -3.68 -0.53
C LEU A 148 2.47 -3.44 -1.53
N GLU A 149 3.39 -2.53 -1.20
CA GLU A 149 4.50 -2.15 -2.07
C GLU A 149 5.69 -1.62 -1.28
N VAL A 150 6.86 -1.66 -1.92
CA VAL A 150 8.08 -1.01 -1.44
C VAL A 150 8.43 0.11 -2.42
N ASN A 151 8.48 1.34 -1.93
CA ASN A 151 8.82 2.53 -2.71
C ASN A 151 10.30 2.85 -2.56
N THR A 152 11.06 2.76 -3.65
CA THR A 152 12.51 3.06 -3.69
C THR A 152 12.81 4.55 -3.71
N ALA A 153 11.83 5.39 -4.05
CA ALA A 153 11.93 6.84 -4.07
C ALA A 153 10.81 7.47 -3.20
N PRO A 154 10.92 7.33 -1.87
CA PRO A 154 9.91 7.83 -0.95
C PRO A 154 9.96 9.36 -0.89
N GLY A 155 9.12 10.08 -1.56
CA GLY A 155 9.14 11.56 -1.66
C GLY A 155 9.75 12.26 -0.43
N LEU A 156 10.97 12.77 -0.59
CA LEU A 156 11.73 13.41 0.49
C LEU A 156 11.31 14.88 0.62
N GLN A 157 10.19 15.12 1.32
CA GLN A 157 9.66 16.47 1.54
C GLN A 157 9.20 16.65 2.99
N GLY A 158 9.27 17.88 3.50
CA GLY A 158 8.81 18.24 4.83
C GLY A 158 9.39 17.33 5.92
N THR A 159 8.55 16.83 6.81
CA THR A 159 8.95 15.98 7.94
C THR A 159 9.69 14.70 7.50
N THR A 160 9.31 14.12 6.36
CA THR A 160 10.00 12.94 5.82
C THR A 160 11.45 13.24 5.50
N LEU A 161 11.74 14.38 4.86
CA LEU A 161 13.12 14.83 4.60
C LEU A 161 13.91 14.97 5.90
N THR A 162 13.35 15.64 6.90
CA THR A 162 14.00 15.81 8.21
C THR A 162 14.35 14.47 8.86
N LYS A 163 13.44 13.48 8.80
CA LYS A 163 13.68 12.14 9.36
C LYS A 163 14.84 11.42 8.67
N TYR A 164 14.86 11.44 7.32
CA TYR A 164 15.97 10.83 6.56
C TYR A 164 17.29 11.57 6.80
N THR A 165 17.28 12.91 6.79
CA THR A 165 18.50 13.70 7.06
C THR A 165 19.09 13.35 8.42
N SER A 166 18.25 13.28 9.46
CA SER A 166 18.70 12.89 10.80
C SER A 166 19.25 11.47 10.85
N ALA A 167 18.59 10.54 10.18
CA ALA A 167 19.01 9.13 10.13
C ALA A 167 20.36 8.98 9.42
N ILE A 168 20.53 9.61 8.27
CA ILE A 168 21.78 9.61 7.48
C ILE A 168 22.92 10.27 8.28
N TYR A 169 22.66 11.43 8.87
CA TYR A 169 23.65 12.13 9.69
C TYR A 169 24.16 11.26 10.86
N ASN A 170 23.25 10.62 11.57
CA ASN A 170 23.58 9.72 12.68
C ASN A 170 24.34 8.47 12.20
N TRP A 171 24.03 7.97 11.01
CA TRP A 171 24.72 6.83 10.42
C TRP A 171 26.17 7.19 10.05
N ILE A 172 26.38 8.31 9.35
CA ILE A 172 27.73 8.77 8.96
C ILE A 172 28.64 8.95 10.18
N ARG A 173 28.11 9.36 11.33
CA ARG A 173 28.90 9.54 12.55
C ARG A 173 29.27 8.26 13.30
N ARG A 174 28.70 7.13 12.89
CA ARG A 174 28.99 5.81 13.50
C ARG A 174 29.99 4.99 12.68
N VAL A 175 30.19 5.35 11.44
CA VAL A 175 31.16 4.77 10.52
C VAL A 175 32.47 5.56 10.62
#